data_7d422866fbc0ca3be184c466000b3244
#
_entry.id   7d422866fbc0ca3be184c466000b3244
#
_cell.length_a   1.000
_cell.length_b   1.000
_cell.length_c   1.000
_cell.angle_alpha   90.00
_cell.angle_beta   90.00
_cell.angle_gamma   90.00
#
_symmetry.space_group_name_H-M   'P 1'
#
loop_
_entity.id
_entity.type
_entity.pdbx_description
1 polymer ?
#
loop_
_entity_poly.entity_id
_entity_poly.type
_entity_poly.pdbx_seq_one_letter_code
_entity_poly.pdbx_strand_id
1 'polypeptide(L)'
;MSFRDHPMRRRTWLIGAAFVVAAPRWAAAQFAREAPLVEVWKSPTCGCCKDWIAHMQANGFRVQTHDTGNTAARARLGIAERFGSCHTARVGGYAIEGHVPASDVHRLLKERPAAIGLAVPGMPIGSPGMDGPEYGGRKDAYDVLLLRRDGSASVYRRDA
;
A
#
# COMPACT_ATOMS: atom_id res chain seq x y z
N MET A 1 33.80 32.43 -85.97
CA MET A 1 33.02 31.30 -85.52
C MET A 1 33.42 30.96 -84.07
N SER A 2 32.62 31.35 -83.15
CA SER A 2 32.94 31.25 -81.68
C SER A 2 31.98 30.30 -81.05
N PHE A 3 32.50 29.15 -80.61
CA PHE A 3 31.75 28.18 -79.81
C PHE A 3 31.80 28.58 -78.32
N ARG A 4 30.66 28.84 -77.75
CA ARG A 4 30.52 29.08 -76.30
C ARG A 4 30.26 27.78 -75.63
N ASP A 5 31.17 27.32 -74.76
CA ASP A 5 31.00 26.22 -73.86
C ASP A 5 30.15 26.65 -72.67
N HIS A 6 29.09 25.88 -72.41
CA HIS A 6 28.26 26.03 -71.22
C HIS A 6 28.63 24.96 -70.15
N PRO A 7 29.02 25.34 -68.94
CA PRO A 7 29.30 24.34 -67.93
C PRO A 7 27.97 23.77 -67.29
N MET A 8 27.79 22.47 -67.36
CA MET A 8 26.76 21.76 -66.71
C MET A 8 26.95 21.80 -65.17
N ARG A 9 26.05 22.47 -64.44
CA ARG A 9 25.98 22.45 -62.98
C ARG A 9 25.46 21.09 -62.53
N ARG A 10 26.31 20.25 -61.92
CA ARG A 10 25.90 19.02 -61.20
C ARG A 10 25.20 19.40 -59.89
N ARG A 11 23.88 19.20 -59.81
CA ARG A 11 23.11 19.30 -58.60
C ARG A 11 23.33 18.03 -57.78
N THR A 12 24.11 18.13 -56.71
CA THR A 12 24.27 17.08 -55.69
C THR A 12 23.04 17.09 -54.80
N TRP A 13 22.21 16.03 -54.85
CA TRP A 13 21.15 15.80 -53.92
C TRP A 13 21.73 15.14 -52.68
N LEU A 14 21.75 15.88 -51.57
CA LEU A 14 22.03 15.32 -50.26
C LEU A 14 20.75 14.66 -49.73
N ILE A 15 20.68 13.33 -49.76
CA ILE A 15 19.62 12.54 -49.13
C ILE A 15 19.96 12.48 -47.66
N GLY A 16 19.31 13.29 -46.84
CA GLY A 16 19.38 13.23 -45.39
C GLY A 16 18.61 12.00 -44.89
N ALA A 17 19.33 10.97 -44.44
CA ALA A 17 18.74 9.83 -43.75
C ALA A 17 18.34 10.24 -42.32
N ALA A 18 17.06 10.43 -42.06
CA ALA A 18 16.52 10.63 -40.73
C ALA A 18 16.54 9.28 -39.97
N PHE A 19 17.48 9.11 -39.06
CA PHE A 19 17.46 7.99 -38.11
C PHE A 19 16.36 8.22 -37.08
N VAL A 20 15.22 7.54 -37.25
CA VAL A 20 14.21 7.42 -36.22
C VAL A 20 14.74 6.44 -35.16
N VAL A 21 15.24 6.96 -34.05
CA VAL A 21 15.61 6.15 -32.88
C VAL A 21 14.31 5.69 -32.22
N ALA A 22 13.87 4.47 -32.54
CA ALA A 22 12.77 3.82 -31.84
C ALA A 22 13.24 3.46 -30.43
N ALA A 23 12.85 4.23 -29.42
CA ALA A 23 13.10 3.90 -28.02
C ALA A 23 12.40 2.57 -27.69
N PRO A 24 13.07 1.58 -27.08
CA PRO A 24 12.49 0.30 -26.80
C PRO A 24 11.37 0.43 -25.76
N ARG A 25 10.15 -0.01 -26.11
CA ARG A 25 8.93 0.04 -25.29
C ARG A 25 8.98 -0.80 -24.00
N TRP A 26 10.03 -1.57 -23.80
CA TRP A 26 10.21 -2.42 -22.62
C TRP A 26 10.66 -1.64 -21.36
N ALA A 27 11.17 -0.42 -21.49
CA ALA A 27 11.55 0.39 -20.33
C ALA A 27 10.36 0.89 -19.48
N ALA A 28 9.13 0.88 -20.02
CA ALA A 28 7.93 1.30 -19.29
C ALA A 28 7.31 0.19 -18.43
N ALA A 29 7.65 -1.08 -18.64
CA ALA A 29 7.06 -2.21 -17.94
C ALA A 29 7.71 -2.50 -16.57
N GLN A 30 8.84 -1.90 -16.24
CA GLN A 30 9.60 -2.16 -15.01
C GLN A 30 9.13 -1.37 -13.78
N PHE A 31 8.10 -0.54 -13.90
CA PHE A 31 7.56 0.26 -12.80
C PHE A 31 6.14 -0.13 -12.38
N ALA A 32 5.65 -1.29 -12.76
CA ALA A 32 4.50 -1.87 -12.06
C ALA A 32 4.97 -2.23 -10.65
N ARG A 33 4.87 -1.27 -9.72
CA ARG A 33 5.13 -1.52 -8.30
C ARG A 33 4.25 -2.69 -7.89
N GLU A 34 4.87 -3.83 -7.54
CA GLU A 34 4.11 -4.93 -6.95
C GLU A 34 3.27 -4.40 -5.80
N ALA A 35 2.01 -4.86 -5.73
CA ALA A 35 1.12 -4.50 -4.65
C ALA A 35 1.78 -4.83 -3.30
N PRO A 36 1.74 -3.92 -2.32
CA PRO A 36 2.38 -4.14 -1.03
C PRO A 36 1.87 -5.42 -0.37
N LEU A 37 2.79 -6.25 0.14
CA LEU A 37 2.45 -7.46 0.87
C LEU A 37 2.14 -7.13 2.33
N VAL A 38 0.97 -7.57 2.79
CA VAL A 38 0.53 -7.55 4.18
C VAL A 38 0.58 -8.97 4.73
N GLU A 39 1.40 -9.23 5.73
CA GLU A 39 1.39 -10.49 6.47
C GLU A 39 0.49 -10.35 7.70
N VAL A 40 -0.46 -11.24 7.88
CA VAL A 40 -1.49 -11.16 8.93
C VAL A 40 -1.46 -12.39 9.82
N TRP A 41 -1.34 -12.19 11.12
CA TRP A 41 -1.48 -13.23 12.17
C TRP A 41 -2.83 -13.08 12.85
N LYS A 42 -3.63 -14.14 12.83
CA LYS A 42 -4.99 -14.16 13.38
C LYS A 42 -5.38 -15.55 13.89
N SER A 43 -6.49 -15.64 14.63
CA SER A 43 -7.13 -16.93 14.90
C SER A 43 -7.75 -17.50 13.62
N PRO A 44 -7.70 -18.84 13.40
CA PRO A 44 -8.32 -19.48 12.24
C PRO A 44 -9.83 -19.25 12.17
N THR A 45 -10.49 -19.04 13.33
CA THR A 45 -11.94 -18.85 13.44
C THR A 45 -12.39 -17.38 13.43
N CYS A 46 -11.46 -16.42 13.33
CA CYS A 46 -11.79 -14.99 13.36
C CYS A 46 -12.50 -14.56 12.07
N GLY A 47 -13.83 -14.33 12.13
CA GLY A 47 -14.67 -13.88 11.02
C GLY A 47 -14.32 -12.46 10.58
N CYS A 48 -14.40 -11.49 11.48
CA CYS A 48 -14.08 -10.07 11.18
C CYS A 48 -12.65 -9.85 10.65
N CYS A 49 -11.70 -10.74 11.03
CA CYS A 49 -10.35 -10.69 10.45
C CYS A 49 -10.37 -11.06 8.96
N LYS A 50 -11.23 -11.99 8.54
CA LYS A 50 -11.38 -12.35 7.12
C LYS A 50 -11.93 -11.18 6.31
N ASP A 51 -12.91 -10.48 6.88
CA ASP A 51 -13.54 -9.31 6.25
C ASP A 51 -12.56 -8.14 6.14
N TRP A 52 -11.73 -7.91 7.18
CA TRP A 52 -10.63 -6.95 7.09
C TRP A 52 -9.60 -7.33 6.02
N ILE A 53 -9.25 -8.61 5.88
CA ILE A 53 -8.37 -9.10 4.82
C ILE A 53 -8.97 -8.82 3.44
N ALA A 54 -10.27 -9.09 3.26
CA ALA A 54 -10.97 -8.80 2.01
C ALA A 54 -10.97 -7.28 1.71
N HIS A 55 -11.18 -6.44 2.74
CA HIS A 55 -11.05 -4.99 2.62
C HIS A 55 -9.63 -4.58 2.15
N MET A 56 -8.57 -5.14 2.72
CA MET A 56 -7.19 -4.85 2.29
C MET A 56 -6.94 -5.27 0.84
N GLN A 57 -7.39 -6.45 0.44
CA GLN A 57 -7.26 -6.96 -0.93
C GLN A 57 -8.02 -6.09 -1.93
N ALA A 58 -9.25 -5.67 -1.60
CA ALA A 58 -10.06 -4.77 -2.44
C ALA A 58 -9.39 -3.38 -2.61
N ASN A 59 -8.50 -2.99 -1.68
CA ASN A 59 -7.75 -1.74 -1.71
C ASN A 59 -6.30 -1.90 -2.21
N GLY A 60 -6.00 -2.96 -2.97
CA GLY A 60 -4.75 -3.11 -3.70
C GLY A 60 -3.57 -3.67 -2.90
N PHE A 61 -3.82 -4.32 -1.77
CA PHE A 61 -2.80 -5.07 -1.03
C PHE A 61 -2.82 -6.55 -1.42
N ARG A 62 -1.64 -7.18 -1.48
CA ARG A 62 -1.53 -8.65 -1.41
C ARG A 62 -1.52 -9.06 0.04
N VAL A 63 -2.21 -10.15 0.40
CA VAL A 63 -2.29 -10.59 1.79
C VAL A 63 -1.82 -12.03 1.92
N GLN A 64 -0.96 -12.28 2.92
CA GLN A 64 -0.54 -13.60 3.37
C GLN A 64 -1.01 -13.80 4.81
N THR A 65 -1.69 -14.91 5.10
CA THR A 65 -2.25 -15.20 6.42
C THR A 65 -1.49 -16.28 7.16
N HIS A 66 -1.42 -16.12 8.49
CA HIS A 66 -0.89 -17.09 9.45
C HIS A 66 -1.96 -17.35 10.51
N ASP A 67 -2.58 -18.51 10.46
CA ASP A 67 -3.68 -18.89 11.34
C ASP A 67 -3.18 -19.50 12.69
N THR A 68 -2.28 -18.77 13.35
CA THR A 68 -1.57 -19.19 14.57
C THR A 68 -1.92 -18.35 15.81
N GLY A 69 -2.95 -17.49 15.71
CA GLY A 69 -3.18 -16.43 16.69
C GLY A 69 -2.19 -15.27 16.49
N ASN A 70 -2.43 -14.15 17.16
CA ASN A 70 -1.65 -12.92 16.96
C ASN A 70 -0.80 -12.48 18.16
N THR A 71 -0.93 -13.09 19.33
CA THR A 71 -0.23 -12.68 20.57
C THR A 71 1.29 -12.64 20.38
N ALA A 72 1.87 -13.70 19.80
CA ALA A 72 3.31 -13.78 19.57
C ALA A 72 3.78 -12.75 18.51
N ALA A 73 2.98 -12.52 17.46
CA ALA A 73 3.28 -11.52 16.45
C ALA A 73 3.20 -10.10 17.01
N ARG A 74 2.18 -9.79 17.82
CA ARG A 74 2.03 -8.51 18.54
C ARG A 74 3.25 -8.20 19.39
N ALA A 75 3.67 -9.14 20.22
CA ALA A 75 4.84 -8.98 21.08
C ALA A 75 6.13 -8.77 20.26
N ARG A 76 6.35 -9.60 19.21
CA ARG A 76 7.52 -9.50 18.33
C ARG A 76 7.59 -8.17 17.57
N LEU A 77 6.44 -7.60 17.20
CA LEU A 77 6.36 -6.31 16.51
C LEU A 77 6.38 -5.11 17.46
N GLY A 78 6.50 -5.34 18.77
CA GLY A 78 6.65 -4.28 19.78
C GLY A 78 5.35 -3.53 20.12
N ILE A 79 4.20 -4.11 19.82
CA ILE A 79 2.90 -3.51 20.14
C ILE A 79 2.53 -3.85 21.58
N ALA A 80 2.33 -2.83 22.42
CA ALA A 80 1.90 -3.02 23.80
C ALA A 80 0.47 -3.61 23.86
N GLU A 81 0.23 -4.49 24.83
CA GLU A 81 -1.02 -5.26 24.94
C GLU A 81 -2.28 -4.37 25.03
N ARG A 82 -2.16 -3.18 25.64
CA ARG A 82 -3.27 -2.20 25.72
C ARG A 82 -3.77 -1.69 24.35
N PHE A 83 -2.99 -1.87 23.28
CA PHE A 83 -3.40 -1.56 21.93
C PHE A 83 -3.91 -2.77 21.15
N GLY A 84 -4.05 -3.90 21.82
CA GLY A 84 -4.38 -5.18 21.23
C GLY A 84 -5.76 -5.23 20.57
N SER A 85 -5.85 -6.02 19.51
CA SER A 85 -7.06 -6.34 18.78
C SER A 85 -7.06 -7.82 18.36
N CYS A 86 -7.97 -8.24 17.48
CA CYS A 86 -8.16 -9.63 17.06
C CYS A 86 -7.12 -10.15 16.05
N HIS A 87 -6.37 -9.27 15.40
CA HIS A 87 -5.28 -9.62 14.48
C HIS A 87 -4.16 -8.60 14.54
N THR A 88 -2.97 -9.05 14.16
CA THR A 88 -1.77 -8.24 14.01
C THR A 88 -1.23 -8.44 12.62
N ALA A 89 -0.80 -7.38 11.93
CA ALA A 89 -0.21 -7.49 10.61
C ALA A 89 1.11 -6.73 10.50
N ARG A 90 1.86 -7.02 9.43
CA ARG A 90 3.08 -6.32 9.04
C ARG A 90 3.01 -5.91 7.57
N VAL A 91 3.36 -4.67 7.26
CA VAL A 91 3.43 -4.15 5.90
C VAL A 91 4.52 -3.09 5.78
N GLY A 92 5.41 -3.20 4.80
CA GLY A 92 6.44 -2.18 4.54
C GLY A 92 7.36 -1.86 5.72
N GLY A 93 7.50 -2.80 6.66
CA GLY A 93 8.27 -2.63 7.90
C GLY A 93 7.47 -2.07 9.08
N TYR A 94 6.19 -1.72 8.90
CA TYR A 94 5.29 -1.25 9.94
C TYR A 94 4.41 -2.36 10.49
N ALA A 95 4.08 -2.28 11.77
CA ALA A 95 3.07 -3.09 12.42
C ALA A 95 1.69 -2.45 12.24
N ILE A 96 0.67 -3.29 12.02
CA ILE A 96 -0.74 -2.88 11.97
C ILE A 96 -1.49 -3.76 12.95
N GLU A 97 -2.20 -3.15 13.89
CA GLU A 97 -2.98 -3.87 14.90
C GLU A 97 -4.47 -3.58 14.71
N GLY A 98 -5.25 -4.63 14.51
CA GLY A 98 -6.71 -4.53 14.38
C GLY A 98 -7.18 -3.88 13.09
N HIS A 99 -8.38 -3.35 13.14
CA HIS A 99 -9.19 -2.96 11.98
C HIS A 99 -8.82 -1.60 11.39
N VAL A 100 -7.52 -1.37 11.15
CA VAL A 100 -7.01 -0.13 10.54
C VAL A 100 -7.46 -0.05 9.08
N PRO A 101 -8.09 1.06 8.65
CA PRO A 101 -8.50 1.24 7.26
C PRO A 101 -7.34 1.21 6.27
N ALA A 102 -7.56 0.62 5.10
CA ALA A 102 -6.55 0.52 4.04
C ALA A 102 -6.01 1.89 3.59
N SER A 103 -6.85 2.93 3.60
CA SER A 103 -6.45 4.31 3.29
C SER A 103 -5.38 4.85 4.26
N ASP A 104 -5.52 4.53 5.56
CA ASP A 104 -4.52 4.92 6.56
C ASP A 104 -3.23 4.12 6.42
N VAL A 105 -3.32 2.85 6.03
CA VAL A 105 -2.13 2.03 5.73
C VAL A 105 -1.41 2.58 4.49
N HIS A 106 -2.11 2.95 3.43
CA HIS A 106 -1.51 3.61 2.26
C HIS A 106 -0.83 4.93 2.63
N ARG A 107 -1.50 5.75 3.45
CA ARG A 107 -0.96 7.00 3.97
C ARG A 107 0.32 6.77 4.77
N LEU A 108 0.32 5.78 5.68
CA LEU A 108 1.49 5.38 6.48
C LEU A 108 2.68 5.00 5.59
N LEU A 109 2.45 4.18 4.56
CA LEU A 109 3.48 3.74 3.62
C LEU A 109 4.04 4.88 2.77
N LYS A 110 3.24 5.91 2.51
CA LYS A 110 3.64 7.12 1.79
C LYS A 110 4.43 8.09 2.66
N GLU A 111 3.93 8.37 3.87
CA GLU A 111 4.52 9.34 4.81
C GLU A 111 5.79 8.83 5.49
N ARG A 112 5.87 7.51 5.72
CA ARG A 112 7.01 6.82 6.32
C ARG A 112 7.49 7.44 7.66
N PRO A 113 6.60 7.70 8.61
CA PRO A 113 6.99 8.28 9.90
C PRO A 113 7.90 7.33 10.69
N ALA A 114 8.72 7.90 11.59
CA ALA A 114 9.52 7.13 12.54
C ALA A 114 8.62 6.56 13.66
N ALA A 115 7.94 5.44 13.38
CA ALA A 115 6.96 4.81 14.24
C ALA A 115 7.07 3.27 14.21
N ILE A 116 6.40 2.59 15.15
CA ILE A 116 6.17 1.14 15.08
C ILE A 116 5.14 0.84 13.99
N GLY A 117 4.03 1.59 13.95
CA GLY A 117 2.93 1.38 13.03
C GLY A 117 1.64 2.03 13.49
N LEU A 118 0.50 1.45 13.10
CA LEU A 118 -0.84 1.92 13.43
C LEU A 118 -1.60 0.88 14.24
N ALA A 119 -2.56 1.35 15.06
CA ALA A 119 -3.48 0.50 15.78
C ALA A 119 -4.91 1.09 15.79
N VAL A 120 -5.89 0.19 15.69
CA VAL A 120 -7.27 0.38 16.12
C VAL A 120 -7.50 -0.61 17.25
N PRO A 121 -7.36 -0.20 18.52
CA PRO A 121 -7.52 -1.09 19.66
C PRO A 121 -8.95 -1.64 19.77
N GLY A 122 -9.08 -2.88 20.24
CA GLY A 122 -10.37 -3.54 20.32
C GLY A 122 -10.94 -3.90 18.94
N MET A 123 -12.24 -3.84 18.80
CA MET A 123 -13.00 -4.18 17.60
C MET A 123 -14.19 -3.22 17.45
N PRO A 124 -13.96 -1.93 17.19
CA PRO A 124 -15.05 -0.95 17.11
C PRO A 124 -15.96 -1.26 15.92
N ILE A 125 -17.27 -1.26 16.16
CA ILE A 125 -18.27 -1.47 15.12
C ILE A 125 -18.21 -0.32 14.13
N GLY A 126 -18.28 -0.62 12.83
CA GLY A 126 -18.14 0.35 11.75
C GLY A 126 -16.71 0.50 11.23
N SER A 127 -15.69 -0.06 11.92
CA SER A 127 -14.35 -0.18 11.34
C SER A 127 -14.33 -1.26 10.24
N PRO A 128 -13.40 -1.24 9.28
CA PRO A 128 -13.35 -2.21 8.17
C PRO A 128 -13.31 -3.66 8.67
N GLY A 129 -14.27 -4.48 8.23
CA GLY A 129 -14.49 -5.85 8.70
C GLY A 129 -15.32 -5.97 9.98
N MET A 130 -15.76 -4.83 10.53
CA MET A 130 -16.76 -4.71 11.61
C MET A 130 -17.94 -3.85 11.16
N ASP A 131 -18.18 -3.77 9.86
CA ASP A 131 -19.15 -2.91 9.17
C ASP A 131 -20.17 -3.70 8.33
N GLY A 132 -20.21 -5.02 8.54
CA GLY A 132 -21.14 -5.93 7.87
C GLY A 132 -22.61 -5.72 8.26
N PRO A 133 -23.55 -6.34 7.50
CA PRO A 133 -25.00 -6.21 7.74
C PRO A 133 -25.43 -6.71 9.12
N GLU A 134 -24.68 -7.62 9.75
CA GLU A 134 -24.92 -8.13 11.09
C GLU A 134 -24.84 -7.06 12.18
N TYR A 135 -24.13 -5.96 11.90
CA TYR A 135 -24.01 -4.82 12.84
C TYR A 135 -25.16 -3.81 12.71
N GLY A 136 -26.07 -3.99 11.72
CA GLY A 136 -27.27 -3.17 11.56
C GLY A 136 -27.00 -1.68 11.32
N GLY A 137 -25.85 -1.35 10.70
CA GLY A 137 -25.45 0.04 10.39
C GLY A 137 -24.96 0.84 11.62
N ARG A 138 -24.77 0.18 12.78
CA ARG A 138 -24.18 0.84 13.97
C ARG A 138 -22.74 1.23 13.70
N LYS A 139 -22.31 2.32 14.35
CA LYS A 139 -20.93 2.81 14.30
C LYS A 139 -20.50 3.28 15.69
N ASP A 140 -19.34 2.83 16.11
CA ASP A 140 -18.64 3.32 17.28
C ASP A 140 -17.63 4.40 16.84
N ALA A 141 -17.49 5.47 17.61
CA ALA A 141 -16.38 6.39 17.41
C ALA A 141 -15.07 5.70 17.79
N TYR A 142 -14.05 5.80 16.92
CA TYR A 142 -12.72 5.24 17.21
C TYR A 142 -11.61 6.09 16.61
N ASP A 143 -10.43 5.99 17.19
CA ASP A 143 -9.23 6.63 16.68
C ASP A 143 -8.31 5.58 16.04
N VAL A 144 -7.68 5.92 14.92
CA VAL A 144 -6.49 5.26 14.42
C VAL A 144 -5.30 5.87 15.13
N LEU A 145 -4.53 5.06 15.85
CA LEU A 145 -3.40 5.49 16.66
C LEU A 145 -2.08 5.25 15.91
N LEU A 146 -1.16 6.21 15.96
CA LEU A 146 0.24 6.04 15.59
C LEU A 146 1.03 5.59 16.81
N LEU A 147 1.61 4.39 16.74
CA LEU A 147 2.40 3.78 17.81
C LEU A 147 3.87 4.16 17.68
N ARG A 148 4.49 4.65 18.75
CA ARG A 148 5.88 5.05 18.79
C ARG A 148 6.77 4.05 19.51
N ARG A 149 8.08 4.08 19.22
CA ARG A 149 9.07 3.16 19.80
C ARG A 149 9.28 3.35 21.30
N ASP A 150 8.96 4.52 21.85
CA ASP A 150 8.99 4.83 23.29
C ASP A 150 7.77 4.27 24.05
N GLY A 151 6.89 3.55 23.34
CA GLY A 151 5.65 3.00 23.88
C GLY A 151 4.50 4.00 23.92
N SER A 152 4.68 5.27 23.56
CA SER A 152 3.61 6.25 23.45
C SER A 152 2.77 6.04 22.18
N ALA A 153 1.57 6.63 22.16
CA ALA A 153 0.73 6.69 20.98
C ALA A 153 0.13 8.09 20.83
N SER A 154 -0.17 8.45 19.59
CA SER A 154 -0.90 9.68 19.27
C SER A 154 -1.98 9.39 18.24
N VAL A 155 -3.03 10.20 18.21
CA VAL A 155 -4.08 10.08 17.19
C VAL A 155 -3.47 10.35 15.81
N TYR A 156 -3.59 9.36 14.91
CA TYR A 156 -3.20 9.46 13.50
C TYR A 156 -4.38 9.92 12.64
N ARG A 157 -5.57 9.36 12.89
CA ARG A 157 -6.85 9.79 12.32
C ARG A 157 -7.96 9.60 13.35
N ARG A 158 -8.86 10.56 13.41
CA ARG A 158 -10.08 10.47 14.20
C ARG A 158 -11.22 10.06 13.27
N ASP A 159 -11.96 9.01 13.64
CA ASP A 159 -13.19 8.58 12.96
C ASP A 159 -14.35 8.91 13.90
N ALA A 160 -15.16 9.90 13.51
CA ALA A 160 -16.29 10.41 14.31
C ALA A 160 -17.60 9.81 13.83
#